data_af72e3f254866eb45589b7fa0addb3b5
#
_entry.id   af72e3f254866eb45589b7fa0addb3b5
#
_cell.length_a   1.000
_cell.length_b   1.000
_cell.length_c   1.000
_cell.angle_alpha   90.00
_cell.angle_beta   90.00
_cell.angle_gamma   90.00
#
_symmetry.space_group_name_H-M   'P 1'
#
loop_
_entity.id
_entity.type
_entity.pdbx_description
1 polymer ?
#
loop_
_entity_poly.entity_id
_entity_poly.type
_entity_poly.pdbx_seq_one_letter_code
_entity_poly.pdbx_strand_id
1 'polypeptide(L)'
;MQNDALSKNPTDALGELRGEIDRIDLAMHRLLMQRGEIIDRLIEVKRAQCGGSGGGCAFRPDREAQMMRALVERHRGLLPLDAVEGIWRVIVSTFTFVQAPYSVHADDSGGDAQMRDSARFHFGFTVPYVPHHGAVAVIDAVSASSGDLGVLRSLGGSGDGAWWLRLVGDRAPKIIARLPFVERPDHPAGLPVFVVAKPAADFYAQDIALYSVSLPRWAH
;
A
#
# COMPACT_ATOMS: atom_id res chain seq x y z
N MET A 1 -23.40 -54.77 6.18
CA MET A 1 -23.29 -53.68 7.20
C MET A 1 -23.47 -52.40 6.46
N GLN A 2 -24.66 -51.86 6.61
CA GLN A 2 -25.26 -50.82 5.79
C GLN A 2 -24.76 -49.42 6.19
N ASN A 3 -24.52 -48.65 5.19
CA ASN A 3 -24.52 -47.18 5.06
C ASN A 3 -25.43 -46.49 6.11
N ASP A 4 -24.80 -45.92 7.12
CA ASP A 4 -25.43 -44.93 8.01
C ASP A 4 -24.69 -43.59 7.88
N ALA A 5 -24.52 -43.14 6.64
CA ALA A 5 -24.31 -41.73 6.36
C ALA A 5 -25.68 -41.08 6.38
N LEU A 6 -26.20 -40.88 7.59
CA LEU A 6 -27.43 -40.15 7.86
C LEU A 6 -27.43 -38.83 7.11
N SER A 7 -28.39 -38.66 6.21
CA SER A 7 -28.72 -37.43 5.57
C SER A 7 -29.08 -36.39 6.66
N LYS A 8 -28.13 -35.59 7.10
CA LYS A 8 -28.39 -34.42 7.94
C LYS A 8 -29.45 -33.59 7.23
N ASN A 9 -30.45 -33.15 7.99
CA ASN A 9 -31.45 -32.21 7.44
C ASN A 9 -30.67 -30.99 6.84
N PRO A 10 -30.97 -30.58 5.60
CA PRO A 10 -30.29 -29.44 4.97
C PRO A 10 -30.23 -28.18 5.85
N THR A 11 -31.25 -27.98 6.68
CA THR A 11 -31.33 -26.86 7.64
C THR A 11 -30.24 -26.98 8.74
N ASP A 12 -29.99 -28.19 9.24
CA ASP A 12 -28.99 -28.45 10.28
C ASP A 12 -27.58 -28.29 9.72
N ALA A 13 -27.34 -28.76 8.48
CA ALA A 13 -26.09 -28.60 7.79
C ALA A 13 -25.74 -27.10 7.53
N LEU A 14 -26.75 -26.31 7.15
CA LEU A 14 -26.57 -24.86 6.99
C LEU A 14 -26.24 -24.16 8.31
N GLY A 15 -26.87 -24.59 9.40
CA GLY A 15 -26.59 -24.08 10.75
C GLY A 15 -25.15 -24.37 11.19
N GLU A 16 -24.66 -25.58 10.95
CA GLU A 16 -23.27 -25.96 11.24
C GLU A 16 -22.25 -25.13 10.45
N LEU A 17 -22.48 -24.96 9.13
CA LEU A 17 -21.58 -24.16 8.27
C LEU A 17 -21.54 -22.69 8.69
N ARG A 18 -22.67 -22.09 9.07
CA ARG A 18 -22.71 -20.74 9.62
C ARG A 18 -21.91 -20.64 10.91
N GLY A 19 -22.09 -21.60 11.81
CA GLY A 19 -21.30 -21.67 13.05
C GLY A 19 -19.80 -21.85 12.80
N GLU A 20 -19.38 -22.50 11.71
CA GLU A 20 -17.99 -22.54 11.29
C GLU A 20 -17.48 -21.20 10.80
N ILE A 21 -18.26 -20.48 10.00
CA ILE A 21 -17.94 -19.11 9.55
C ILE A 21 -17.77 -18.19 10.77
N ASP A 22 -18.71 -18.19 11.71
CA ASP A 22 -18.65 -17.35 12.91
C ASP A 22 -17.38 -17.62 13.75
N ARG A 23 -16.96 -18.89 13.83
CA ARG A 23 -15.71 -19.25 14.52
C ARG A 23 -14.48 -18.74 13.79
N ILE A 24 -14.46 -18.78 12.45
CA ILE A 24 -13.39 -18.24 11.64
C ILE A 24 -13.31 -16.72 11.81
N ASP A 25 -14.44 -16.02 11.71
CA ASP A 25 -14.49 -14.57 11.85
C ASP A 25 -13.99 -14.12 13.23
N LEU A 26 -14.40 -14.81 14.29
CA LEU A 26 -13.90 -14.56 15.63
C LEU A 26 -12.38 -14.78 15.74
N ALA A 27 -11.85 -15.83 15.10
CA ALA A 27 -10.42 -16.11 15.09
C ALA A 27 -9.65 -15.02 14.32
N MET A 28 -10.15 -14.61 13.16
CA MET A 28 -9.57 -13.51 12.37
C MET A 28 -9.52 -12.20 13.17
N HIS A 29 -10.61 -11.83 13.84
CA HIS A 29 -10.66 -10.62 14.67
C HIS A 29 -9.64 -10.70 15.83
N ARG A 30 -9.55 -11.83 16.52
CA ARG A 30 -8.56 -12.05 17.60
C ARG A 30 -7.13 -11.92 17.08
N LEU A 31 -6.81 -12.46 15.92
CA LEU A 31 -5.49 -12.35 15.30
C LEU A 31 -5.15 -10.91 14.90
N LEU A 32 -6.13 -10.13 14.45
CA LEU A 32 -5.93 -8.70 14.18
C LEU A 32 -5.66 -7.91 15.46
N MET A 33 -6.37 -8.20 16.57
CA MET A 33 -6.06 -7.58 17.87
C MET A 33 -4.66 -7.94 18.35
N GLN A 34 -4.26 -9.22 18.30
CA GLN A 34 -2.90 -9.64 18.66
C GLN A 34 -1.83 -8.95 17.79
N ARG A 35 -2.11 -8.76 16.50
CA ARG A 35 -1.22 -8.00 15.63
C ARG A 35 -1.09 -6.55 16.09
N GLY A 36 -2.18 -5.92 16.55
CA GLY A 36 -2.18 -4.59 17.16
C GLY A 36 -1.25 -4.51 18.37
N GLU A 37 -1.35 -5.44 19.30
CA GLU A 37 -0.49 -5.52 20.49
C GLU A 37 1.01 -5.64 20.15
N ILE A 38 1.34 -6.36 19.05
CA ILE A 38 2.72 -6.44 18.55
C ILE A 38 3.17 -5.10 17.99
N ILE A 39 2.29 -4.38 17.29
CA ILE A 39 2.60 -3.06 16.76
C ILE A 39 2.83 -2.04 17.88
N ASP A 40 2.04 -2.07 18.95
CA ASP A 40 2.23 -1.20 20.11
C ASP A 40 3.63 -1.41 20.71
N ARG A 41 4.02 -2.67 20.93
CA ARG A 41 5.37 -3.00 21.39
C ARG A 41 6.47 -2.56 20.44
N LEU A 42 6.22 -2.68 19.11
CA LEU A 42 7.17 -2.21 18.10
C LEU A 42 7.35 -0.69 18.17
N ILE A 43 6.28 0.07 18.40
CA ILE A 43 6.33 1.52 18.56
C ILE A 43 7.17 1.89 19.79
N GLU A 44 6.98 1.20 20.91
CA GLU A 44 7.75 1.42 22.15
C GLU A 44 9.25 1.17 21.93
N VAL A 45 9.60 0.04 21.28
CA VAL A 45 11.00 -0.29 20.96
C VAL A 45 11.64 0.76 20.06
N LYS A 46 10.93 1.20 19.01
CA LYS A 46 11.43 2.25 18.12
C LYS A 46 11.64 3.58 18.83
N ARG A 47 10.73 3.99 19.72
CA ARG A 47 10.87 5.20 20.53
C ARG A 47 12.09 5.14 21.44
N ALA A 48 12.33 4.00 22.06
CA ALA A 48 13.50 3.78 22.91
C ALA A 48 14.82 3.85 22.13
N GLN A 49 14.86 3.31 20.92
CA GLN A 49 16.06 3.31 20.04
C GLN A 49 16.37 4.69 19.46
N CYS A 50 15.36 5.48 19.12
CA CYS A 50 15.53 6.76 18.43
C CYS A 50 15.63 7.97 19.36
N GLY A 51 15.70 7.78 20.70
CA GLY A 51 15.81 8.88 21.65
C GLY A 51 14.68 9.91 21.56
N GLY A 52 13.48 9.49 21.16
CA GLY A 52 12.31 10.36 20.98
C GLY A 52 12.21 11.08 19.61
N SER A 53 13.20 10.97 18.75
CA SER A 53 13.21 11.59 17.41
C SER A 53 12.62 10.66 16.35
N GLY A 54 11.48 10.06 16.62
CA GLY A 54 10.79 9.13 15.73
C GLY A 54 10.11 9.79 14.52
N GLY A 55 10.82 10.63 13.76
CA GLY A 55 10.34 11.33 12.59
C GLY A 55 10.73 10.65 11.29
N GLY A 56 10.15 9.52 10.93
CA GLY A 56 10.34 8.90 9.62
C GLY A 56 9.08 8.18 9.16
N CYS A 57 8.90 8.07 7.85
CA CYS A 57 7.79 7.32 7.28
C CYS A 57 7.87 5.85 7.71
N ALA A 58 6.77 5.31 8.26
CA ALA A 58 6.69 3.89 8.62
C ALA A 58 6.47 2.98 7.38
N PHE A 59 6.19 3.55 6.22
CA PHE A 59 6.04 2.82 4.97
C PHE A 59 7.37 2.17 4.57
N ARG A 60 7.34 0.85 4.35
CA ARG A 60 8.49 0.02 3.98
C ARG A 60 8.15 -0.75 2.70
N PRO A 61 8.36 -0.16 1.52
CA PRO A 61 7.90 -0.70 0.25
C PRO A 61 8.48 -2.09 -0.06
N ASP A 62 9.75 -2.34 0.26
CA ASP A 62 10.42 -3.61 0.08
C ASP A 62 9.74 -4.74 0.88
N ARG A 63 9.47 -4.48 2.16
CA ARG A 63 8.77 -5.43 3.04
C ARG A 63 7.32 -5.66 2.59
N GLU A 64 6.63 -4.60 2.21
CA GLU A 64 5.25 -4.70 1.73
C GLU A 64 5.18 -5.48 0.41
N ALA A 65 6.11 -5.24 -0.52
CA ALA A 65 6.23 -6.01 -1.75
C ALA A 65 6.48 -7.50 -1.49
N GLN A 66 7.41 -7.83 -0.57
CA GLN A 66 7.66 -9.22 -0.17
C GLN A 66 6.42 -9.88 0.43
N MET A 67 5.69 -9.17 1.29
CA MET A 67 4.44 -9.67 1.87
C MET A 67 3.38 -9.93 0.81
N MET A 68 3.23 -9.06 -0.18
CA MET A 68 2.28 -9.25 -1.27
C MET A 68 2.68 -10.42 -2.17
N ARG A 69 3.95 -10.58 -2.52
CA ARG A 69 4.44 -11.75 -3.27
C ARG A 69 4.17 -13.07 -2.52
N ALA A 70 4.51 -13.13 -1.24
CA ALA A 70 4.23 -14.31 -0.41
C ALA A 70 2.73 -14.59 -0.24
N LEU A 71 1.88 -13.55 -0.26
CA LEU A 71 0.43 -13.69 -0.26
C LEU A 71 -0.05 -14.39 -1.54
N VAL A 72 0.42 -13.93 -2.70
CA VAL A 72 0.07 -14.50 -4.01
C VAL A 72 0.53 -15.96 -4.12
N GLU A 73 1.76 -16.24 -3.70
CA GLU A 73 2.35 -17.59 -3.76
C GLU A 73 1.56 -18.63 -2.96
N ARG A 74 1.05 -18.24 -1.79
CA ARG A 74 0.30 -19.17 -0.90
C ARG A 74 -1.21 -19.15 -1.15
N HIS A 75 -1.74 -18.15 -1.87
CA HIS A 75 -3.19 -17.99 -2.06
C HIS A 75 -3.77 -19.17 -2.84
N ARG A 76 -4.87 -19.75 -2.33
CA ARG A 76 -5.65 -20.83 -2.94
C ARG A 76 -7.11 -20.66 -2.54
N GLY A 77 -8.01 -21.23 -3.32
CA GLY A 77 -9.44 -21.29 -2.98
C GLY A 77 -10.30 -20.35 -3.81
N LEU A 78 -11.53 -20.15 -3.34
CA LEU A 78 -12.58 -19.44 -4.07
C LEU A 78 -12.50 -17.91 -3.96
N LEU A 79 -11.86 -17.40 -2.89
CA LEU A 79 -11.77 -15.95 -2.70
C LEU A 79 -10.90 -15.34 -3.80
N PRO A 80 -11.40 -14.33 -4.55
CA PRO A 80 -10.60 -13.68 -5.59
C PRO A 80 -9.32 -13.06 -5.02
N LEU A 81 -8.21 -13.16 -5.76
CA LEU A 81 -6.94 -12.58 -5.35
C LEU A 81 -7.03 -11.07 -5.07
N ASP A 82 -7.84 -10.36 -5.85
CA ASP A 82 -8.10 -8.93 -5.67
C ASP A 82 -8.67 -8.60 -4.29
N ALA A 83 -9.63 -9.41 -3.84
CA ALA A 83 -10.22 -9.26 -2.52
C ALA A 83 -9.18 -9.53 -1.42
N VAL A 84 -8.38 -10.57 -1.57
CA VAL A 84 -7.31 -10.91 -0.62
C VAL A 84 -6.27 -9.80 -0.56
N GLU A 85 -5.80 -9.32 -1.71
CA GLU A 85 -4.86 -8.20 -1.78
C GLU A 85 -5.43 -6.94 -1.12
N GLY A 86 -6.67 -6.56 -1.45
CA GLY A 86 -7.33 -5.40 -0.87
C GLY A 86 -7.44 -5.47 0.66
N ILE A 87 -7.82 -6.63 1.21
CA ILE A 87 -7.87 -6.86 2.66
C ILE A 87 -6.47 -6.64 3.28
N TRP A 88 -5.43 -7.24 2.70
CA TRP A 88 -4.07 -7.09 3.21
C TRP A 88 -3.55 -5.66 3.07
N ARG A 89 -3.90 -4.96 1.99
CA ARG A 89 -3.55 -3.54 1.82
C ARG A 89 -4.15 -2.68 2.92
N VAL A 90 -5.43 -2.88 3.24
CA VAL A 90 -6.09 -2.15 4.34
C VAL A 90 -5.41 -2.45 5.68
N ILE A 91 -5.14 -3.71 5.98
CA ILE A 91 -4.48 -4.12 7.24
C ILE A 91 -3.08 -3.48 7.33
N VAL A 92 -2.27 -3.60 6.28
CA VAL A 92 -0.88 -3.10 6.28
C VAL A 92 -0.85 -1.59 6.39
N SER A 93 -1.61 -0.87 5.56
CA SER A 93 -1.62 0.60 5.55
C SER A 93 -2.13 1.19 6.86
N THR A 94 -3.17 0.59 7.45
CA THR A 94 -3.71 1.03 8.75
C THR A 94 -2.68 0.88 9.86
N PHE A 95 -2.02 -0.28 9.96
CA PHE A 95 -0.99 -0.47 10.98
C PHE A 95 0.28 0.34 10.72
N THR A 96 0.59 0.65 9.48
CA THR A 96 1.65 1.60 9.13
C THR A 96 1.30 3.01 9.62
N PHE A 97 0.06 3.46 9.38
CA PHE A 97 -0.44 4.74 9.86
C PHE A 97 -0.47 4.84 11.38
N VAL A 98 -0.87 3.79 12.09
CA VAL A 98 -0.85 3.74 13.56
C VAL A 98 0.58 3.87 14.11
N GLN A 99 1.57 3.30 13.45
CA GLN A 99 2.98 3.41 13.88
C GLN A 99 3.54 4.82 13.74
N ALA A 100 3.23 5.50 12.65
CA ALA A 100 3.62 6.88 12.37
C ALA A 100 2.58 7.48 11.42
N PRO A 101 1.71 8.38 11.90
CA PRO A 101 0.71 9.03 11.05
C PRO A 101 1.34 9.77 9.88
N TYR A 102 0.73 9.65 8.71
CA TYR A 102 1.15 10.29 7.48
C TYR A 102 -0.06 10.59 6.60
N SER A 103 0.09 11.48 5.64
CA SER A 103 -0.90 11.74 4.60
C SER A 103 -0.40 11.25 3.24
N VAL A 104 -1.31 10.96 2.34
CA VAL A 104 -1.03 10.65 0.95
C VAL A 104 -1.44 11.84 0.08
N HIS A 105 -0.44 12.56 -0.41
CA HIS A 105 -0.60 13.63 -1.39
C HIS A 105 -0.66 13.02 -2.79
N ALA A 106 -1.65 13.35 -3.60
CA ALA A 106 -1.90 12.69 -4.87
C ALA A 106 -2.08 13.68 -6.02
N ASP A 107 -1.46 13.39 -7.16
CA ASP A 107 -1.63 14.18 -8.39
C ASP A 107 -2.96 13.83 -9.07
N ASP A 108 -3.94 14.74 -9.00
CA ASP A 108 -5.25 14.60 -9.61
C ASP A 108 -5.36 15.20 -11.02
N SER A 109 -4.31 15.81 -11.55
CA SER A 109 -4.31 16.53 -12.84
C SER A 109 -4.77 15.67 -14.03
N GLY A 110 -4.56 14.36 -13.97
CA GLY A 110 -5.04 13.40 -14.98
C GLY A 110 -6.41 12.78 -14.66
N GLY A 111 -7.15 13.30 -13.67
CA GLY A 111 -8.47 12.83 -13.24
C GLY A 111 -8.44 12.26 -11.81
N ASP A 112 -9.21 12.88 -10.92
CA ASP A 112 -9.27 12.56 -9.49
C ASP A 112 -9.81 11.15 -9.23
N ALA A 113 -10.84 10.70 -9.94
CA ALA A 113 -11.51 9.44 -9.63
C ALA A 113 -10.54 8.24 -9.66
N GLN A 114 -9.80 8.05 -10.74
CA GLN A 114 -8.85 6.94 -10.87
C GLN A 114 -7.70 7.04 -9.87
N MET A 115 -7.18 8.24 -9.64
CA MET A 115 -6.10 8.45 -8.67
C MET A 115 -6.58 8.16 -7.25
N ARG A 116 -7.76 8.62 -6.89
CA ARG A 116 -8.38 8.37 -5.58
C ARG A 116 -8.66 6.90 -5.37
N ASP A 117 -9.21 6.20 -6.36
CA ASP A 117 -9.48 4.76 -6.27
C ASP A 117 -8.19 3.98 -6.07
N SER A 118 -7.14 4.30 -6.84
CA SER A 118 -5.81 3.71 -6.68
C SER A 118 -5.23 3.99 -5.28
N ALA A 119 -5.27 5.24 -4.84
CA ALA A 119 -4.79 5.60 -3.50
C ALA A 119 -5.58 4.88 -2.40
N ARG A 120 -6.92 4.80 -2.51
CA ARG A 120 -7.76 4.09 -1.53
C ARG A 120 -7.53 2.59 -1.53
N PHE A 121 -7.30 1.99 -2.68
CA PHE A 121 -6.94 0.58 -2.74
C PHE A 121 -5.63 0.29 -1.98
N HIS A 122 -4.61 1.12 -2.19
CA HIS A 122 -3.28 0.86 -1.65
C HIS A 122 -3.09 1.33 -0.20
N PHE A 123 -3.74 2.42 0.21
CA PHE A 123 -3.55 3.06 1.52
C PHE A 123 -4.79 3.03 2.42
N GLY A 124 -5.91 2.51 1.92
CA GLY A 124 -7.17 2.44 2.68
C GLY A 124 -7.81 3.80 2.92
N PHE A 125 -8.82 3.82 3.79
CA PHE A 125 -9.58 5.04 4.13
C PHE A 125 -9.08 5.71 5.41
N THR A 126 -8.33 5.01 6.24
CA THR A 126 -7.78 5.54 7.50
C THR A 126 -6.69 6.59 7.22
N VAL A 127 -5.90 6.39 6.17
CA VAL A 127 -4.86 7.34 5.77
C VAL A 127 -5.49 8.56 5.07
N PRO A 128 -5.20 9.80 5.50
CA PRO A 128 -5.69 11.00 4.83
C PRO A 128 -5.23 11.07 3.36
N TYR A 129 -6.17 11.39 2.47
CA TYR A 129 -5.92 11.62 1.05
C TYR A 129 -6.00 13.12 0.79
N VAL A 130 -4.94 13.69 0.22
CA VAL A 130 -4.82 15.13 -0.05
C VAL A 130 -4.56 15.33 -1.55
N PRO A 131 -5.56 15.71 -2.35
CA PRO A 131 -5.39 15.93 -3.78
C PRO A 131 -4.61 17.24 -4.05
N HIS A 132 -3.78 17.20 -5.10
CA HIS A 132 -3.04 18.32 -5.64
C HIS A 132 -3.12 18.31 -7.16
N HIS A 133 -3.18 19.50 -7.75
CA HIS A 133 -3.21 19.62 -9.20
C HIS A 133 -1.78 19.69 -9.75
N GLY A 134 -1.22 18.52 -10.09
CA GLY A 134 0.12 18.38 -10.68
C GLY A 134 1.14 17.68 -9.78
N ALA A 135 2.09 17.02 -10.41
CA ALA A 135 3.16 16.27 -9.75
C ALA A 135 4.09 17.17 -8.93
N VAL A 136 4.36 18.38 -9.42
CA VAL A 136 5.22 19.35 -8.73
C VAL A 136 4.63 19.73 -7.38
N ALA A 137 3.32 20.02 -7.31
CA ALA A 137 2.63 20.37 -6.07
C ALA A 137 2.67 19.21 -5.05
N VAL A 138 2.53 17.96 -5.52
CA VAL A 138 2.69 16.77 -4.66
C VAL A 138 4.11 16.68 -4.11
N ILE A 139 5.12 16.82 -4.96
CA ILE A 139 6.53 16.72 -4.55
C ILE A 139 6.89 17.83 -3.55
N ASP A 140 6.41 19.04 -3.77
CA ASP A 140 6.64 20.18 -2.86
C ASP A 140 5.96 19.93 -1.50
N ALA A 141 4.73 19.40 -1.48
CA ALA A 141 4.03 19.02 -0.24
C ALA A 141 4.80 17.94 0.54
N VAL A 142 5.26 16.89 -0.13
CA VAL A 142 6.10 15.85 0.48
C VAL A 142 7.40 16.43 1.00
N SER A 143 8.04 17.33 0.24
CA SER A 143 9.28 18.00 0.66
C SER A 143 9.09 18.83 1.93
N ALA A 144 7.94 19.42 2.13
CA ALA A 144 7.61 20.23 3.31
C ALA A 144 7.21 19.39 4.53
N SER A 145 6.75 18.15 4.34
CA SER A 145 6.27 17.27 5.40
C SER A 145 7.39 16.53 6.12
N SER A 146 7.09 15.83 7.22
CA SER A 146 8.06 15.01 7.96
C SER A 146 7.98 13.51 7.67
N GLY A 147 6.95 13.03 6.96
CA GLY A 147 6.75 11.58 6.76
C GLY A 147 5.66 11.24 5.76
N ASP A 148 5.06 12.24 5.11
CA ASP A 148 4.00 12.04 4.13
C ASP A 148 4.52 11.37 2.85
N LEU A 149 3.61 10.76 2.13
CA LEU A 149 3.86 10.12 0.85
C LEU A 149 3.23 10.94 -0.27
N GLY A 150 3.89 10.95 -1.43
CA GLY A 150 3.30 11.46 -2.66
C GLY A 150 2.97 10.32 -3.62
N VAL A 151 1.88 10.44 -4.35
CA VAL A 151 1.44 9.47 -5.35
C VAL A 151 1.31 10.16 -6.70
N LEU A 152 2.10 9.70 -7.65
CA LEU A 152 2.21 10.25 -9.01
C LEU A 152 1.87 9.18 -10.04
N ARG A 153 1.26 9.56 -11.17
CA ARG A 153 1.03 8.62 -12.27
C ARG A 153 2.36 8.08 -12.81
N SER A 154 2.45 6.77 -13.01
CA SER A 154 3.64 6.15 -13.61
C SER A 154 3.65 6.27 -15.14
N LEU A 155 2.48 6.46 -15.74
CA LEU A 155 2.28 6.60 -17.19
C LEU A 155 1.33 7.77 -17.45
N GLY A 156 1.50 8.43 -18.59
CA GLY A 156 0.55 9.45 -19.06
C GLY A 156 0.81 10.88 -18.62
N GLY A 157 1.96 11.16 -18.03
CA GLY A 157 2.44 12.52 -17.73
C GLY A 157 1.52 13.36 -16.83
N SER A 158 2.05 14.06 -15.87
CA SER A 158 1.38 15.23 -15.31
C SER A 158 1.58 16.40 -16.28
N GLY A 159 0.66 17.35 -16.30
CA GLY A 159 0.80 18.58 -17.10
C GLY A 159 2.05 19.42 -16.76
N ASP A 160 2.80 19.04 -15.73
CA ASP A 160 3.96 19.77 -15.18
C ASP A 160 5.28 19.54 -15.93
N GLY A 161 5.26 18.89 -17.11
CA GLY A 161 6.49 18.66 -17.88
C GLY A 161 7.49 17.75 -17.15
N ALA A 162 8.73 18.22 -17.01
CA ALA A 162 9.83 17.45 -16.44
C ALA A 162 9.83 17.44 -14.88
N TRP A 163 8.72 17.10 -14.25
CA TRP A 163 8.56 17.08 -12.79
C TRP A 163 9.62 16.23 -12.06
N TRP A 164 10.17 15.22 -12.71
CA TRP A 164 11.22 14.35 -12.14
C TRP A 164 12.52 15.09 -11.81
N LEU A 165 12.74 16.28 -12.39
CA LEU A 165 13.88 17.13 -12.03
C LEU A 165 13.79 17.62 -10.57
N ARG A 166 12.59 17.67 -9.98
CA ARG A 166 12.39 17.99 -8.56
C ARG A 166 12.87 16.86 -7.62
N LEU A 167 13.12 15.66 -8.15
CA LEU A 167 13.63 14.52 -7.39
C LEU A 167 15.16 14.42 -7.40
N VAL A 168 15.84 15.37 -8.04
CA VAL A 168 17.31 15.42 -8.10
C VAL A 168 17.87 16.08 -6.83
N GLY A 169 18.99 15.56 -6.34
CA GLY A 169 19.65 16.05 -5.13
C GLY A 169 19.39 15.19 -3.90
N ASP A 170 20.30 15.24 -2.92
CA ASP A 170 20.33 14.30 -1.79
C ASP A 170 19.15 14.46 -0.82
N ARG A 171 18.64 15.67 -0.68
CA ARG A 171 17.51 15.98 0.23
C ARG A 171 16.15 15.97 -0.46
N ALA A 172 16.13 15.89 -1.79
CA ALA A 172 14.89 15.83 -2.55
C ALA A 172 14.15 14.51 -2.30
N PRO A 173 12.80 14.49 -2.35
CA PRO A 173 12.05 13.25 -2.34
C PRO A 173 12.54 12.29 -3.42
N LYS A 174 12.38 11.00 -3.18
CA LYS A 174 12.76 9.93 -4.11
C LYS A 174 11.56 9.08 -4.43
N ILE A 175 11.54 8.49 -5.62
CA ILE A 175 10.64 7.38 -5.91
C ILE A 175 11.10 6.18 -5.10
N ILE A 176 10.23 5.70 -4.23
CA ILE A 176 10.53 4.61 -3.30
C ILE A 176 9.75 3.33 -3.60
N ALA A 177 8.70 3.44 -4.42
CA ALA A 177 7.92 2.30 -4.88
C ALA A 177 7.20 2.60 -6.19
N ARG A 178 6.82 1.53 -6.88
CA ARG A 178 5.79 1.50 -7.91
C ARG A 178 4.67 0.59 -7.44
N LEU A 179 3.44 1.05 -7.54
CA LEU A 179 2.24 0.28 -7.19
C LEU A 179 1.39 0.04 -8.44
N PRO A 180 0.68 -1.10 -8.52
CA PRO A 180 0.56 -2.16 -7.51
C PRO A 180 1.83 -3.01 -7.37
N PHE A 181 2.04 -3.62 -6.19
CA PHE A 181 3.14 -4.58 -5.98
C PHE A 181 2.92 -5.91 -6.71
N VAL A 182 1.66 -6.24 -6.99
CA VAL A 182 1.25 -7.41 -7.77
C VAL A 182 0.65 -6.92 -9.07
N GLU A 183 1.50 -6.72 -10.06
CA GLU A 183 1.07 -6.23 -11.36
C GLU A 183 0.36 -7.34 -12.14
N ARG A 184 -0.82 -7.04 -12.67
CA ARG A 184 -1.63 -7.93 -13.51
C ARG A 184 -2.61 -7.14 -14.36
N PRO A 185 -3.06 -7.71 -15.48
CA PRO A 185 -4.17 -7.15 -16.25
C PRO A 185 -5.41 -6.99 -15.34
N ASP A 186 -6.19 -5.97 -15.57
CA ASP A 186 -7.46 -5.69 -14.86
C ASP A 186 -7.32 -5.56 -13.33
N HIS A 187 -6.16 -5.06 -12.87
CA HIS A 187 -5.96 -4.79 -11.46
C HIS A 187 -7.00 -3.77 -10.94
N PRO A 188 -7.68 -4.02 -9.80
CA PRO A 188 -8.78 -3.17 -9.32
C PRO A 188 -8.38 -1.74 -9.01
N ALA A 189 -7.11 -1.47 -8.65
CA ALA A 189 -6.61 -0.10 -8.54
C ALA A 189 -6.59 0.63 -9.89
N GLY A 190 -6.44 -0.09 -11.02
CA GLY A 190 -6.58 0.43 -12.38
C GLY A 190 -5.50 1.41 -12.84
N LEU A 191 -4.90 2.17 -11.96
CA LEU A 191 -3.90 3.19 -12.25
C LEU A 191 -2.56 2.86 -11.61
N PRO A 192 -1.52 2.49 -12.39
CA PRO A 192 -0.18 2.33 -11.86
C PRO A 192 0.41 3.67 -11.43
N VAL A 193 1.01 3.71 -10.24
CA VAL A 193 1.54 4.93 -9.64
C VAL A 193 2.94 4.75 -9.09
N PHE A 194 3.71 5.83 -9.08
CA PHE A 194 4.92 5.96 -8.28
C PHE A 194 4.57 6.52 -6.90
N VAL A 195 5.23 5.99 -5.88
CA VAL A 195 5.22 6.55 -4.53
C VAL A 195 6.51 7.31 -4.30
N VAL A 196 6.41 8.56 -3.89
CA VAL A 196 7.55 9.42 -3.54
C VAL A 196 7.53 9.74 -2.05
N ALA A 197 8.73 9.77 -1.44
CA ALA A 197 8.91 10.14 -0.05
C ALA A 197 10.27 10.81 0.14
N LYS A 198 10.46 11.50 1.27
CA LYS A 198 11.78 11.96 1.69
C LYS A 198 12.73 10.76 1.89
N PRO A 199 14.02 10.90 1.55
CA PRO A 199 14.99 9.85 1.81
C PRO A 199 15.01 9.49 3.29
N ALA A 200 14.94 8.19 3.59
CA ALA A 200 15.17 7.65 4.92
C ALA A 200 16.42 6.76 4.89
N ALA A 201 17.15 6.71 6.00
CA ALA A 201 18.40 5.97 6.08
C ALA A 201 18.25 4.45 5.80
N ASP A 202 17.04 3.94 5.86
CA ASP A 202 16.73 2.50 5.82
C ASP A 202 16.15 2.01 4.48
N PHE A 203 16.19 2.80 3.41
CA PHE A 203 15.75 2.35 2.08
C PHE A 203 16.89 1.67 1.33
N TYR A 204 17.07 0.36 1.51
CA TYR A 204 18.24 -0.37 1.01
C TYR A 204 18.01 -1.33 -0.15
N ALA A 205 16.78 -1.77 -0.43
CA ALA A 205 16.53 -2.70 -1.52
C ALA A 205 15.98 -1.97 -2.75
N GLN A 206 16.73 -1.98 -3.84
CA GLN A 206 16.31 -1.43 -5.13
C GLN A 206 16.21 -2.57 -6.14
N ASP A 207 15.02 -3.11 -6.34
CA ASP A 207 14.75 -4.12 -7.37
C ASP A 207 14.65 -3.48 -8.77
N ILE A 208 14.26 -2.20 -8.85
CA ILE A 208 14.00 -1.48 -10.10
C ILE A 208 14.63 -0.08 -10.03
N ALA A 209 15.31 0.32 -11.10
CA ALA A 209 15.81 1.68 -11.29
C ALA A 209 15.04 2.40 -12.40
N LEU A 210 14.68 3.65 -12.17
CA LEU A 210 14.07 4.53 -13.17
C LEU A 210 15.12 5.51 -13.68
N TYR A 211 15.30 5.56 -15.01
CA TYR A 211 16.20 6.50 -15.65
C TYR A 211 15.39 7.51 -16.46
N SER A 212 15.70 8.80 -16.27
CA SER A 212 15.25 9.87 -17.16
C SER A 212 16.39 10.24 -18.09
N VAL A 213 16.14 10.17 -19.40
CA VAL A 213 17.13 10.47 -20.44
C VAL A 213 16.62 11.64 -21.27
N SER A 214 17.45 12.69 -21.40
CA SER A 214 17.20 13.81 -22.30
C SER A 214 18.04 13.63 -23.57
N LEU A 215 17.38 13.60 -24.71
CA LEU A 215 18.03 13.50 -26.00
C LEU A 215 17.88 14.82 -26.77
N PRO A 216 18.94 15.37 -27.39
CA PRO A 216 18.89 16.67 -28.07
C PRO A 216 18.04 16.65 -29.36
N ARG A 217 17.81 15.50 -29.97
CA ARG A 217 16.91 15.28 -31.12
C ARG A 217 16.46 13.84 -31.17
N TRP A 218 15.19 13.61 -31.52
CA TRP A 218 14.74 12.33 -32.02
C TRP A 218 15.20 12.23 -33.50
N ALA A 219 15.99 11.21 -33.82
CA ALA A 219 16.19 10.84 -35.22
C ALA A 219 14.91 10.17 -35.70
N HIS A 220 14.24 10.77 -36.70
CA HIS A 220 13.12 10.18 -37.40
C HIS A 220 13.61 9.11 -38.36
#